data_f2e67061654e37f39fd8c504b700ac15
#
_entry.id   f2e67061654e37f39fd8c504b700ac15
#
_cell.length_a   1.000
_cell.length_b   1.000
_cell.length_c   1.000
_cell.angle_alpha   90.00
_cell.angle_beta   90.00
_cell.angle_gamma   90.00
#
_symmetry.space_group_name_H-M   'P 1'
#
loop_
_entity.id
_entity.type
_entity.pdbx_description
1 polymer ?
#
loop_
_entity_poly.entity_id
_entity_poly.type
_entity_poly.pdbx_seq_one_letter_code
_entity_poly.pdbx_strand_id
1 'polypeptide(L)'
;MNLHVISPGPLTTVQDAGRTGYAARGFRTCGAADGYAMRTANLLAGNPQAAGAAVLEMTLQGGKYQFDGGAVFALAGADMPAALDGRPVPAYTPLLARAGQVLAIGAARSGLRGYLAVFGGG
;
A
#
# COMPACT_ATOMS: atom_id res chain seq x y z
N MET A 1 0.14 14.74 -2.10
CA MET A 1 -0.04 13.81 -3.22
C MET A 1 -1.10 12.80 -2.84
N ASN A 2 -2.06 12.59 -3.69
CA ASN A 2 -3.18 11.71 -3.41
C ASN A 2 -3.21 10.51 -4.35
N LEU A 3 -3.69 9.42 -3.83
CA LEU A 3 -3.93 8.23 -4.61
C LEU A 3 -5.44 8.13 -4.84
N HIS A 4 -5.83 8.09 -6.09
CA HIS A 4 -7.23 8.03 -6.46
C HIS A 4 -7.68 6.59 -6.60
N VAL A 5 -8.68 6.18 -5.83
CA VAL A 5 -9.18 4.80 -5.88
C VAL A 5 -10.15 4.68 -7.04
N ILE A 6 -9.76 3.95 -8.09
CA ILE A 6 -10.64 3.70 -9.23
C ILE A 6 -11.56 2.54 -8.91
N SER A 7 -10.98 1.44 -8.39
CA SER A 7 -11.72 0.24 -8.07
C SER A 7 -11.02 -0.45 -6.91
N PRO A 8 -11.55 -0.37 -5.69
CA PRO A 8 -10.91 -1.03 -4.55
C PRO A 8 -11.10 -2.54 -4.67
N GLY A 9 -10.16 -3.27 -4.09
CA GLY A 9 -10.35 -4.70 -3.93
C GLY A 9 -11.47 -4.98 -2.91
N PRO A 10 -11.96 -6.22 -2.85
CA PRO A 10 -13.10 -6.54 -1.99
C PRO A 10 -12.85 -6.30 -0.50
N LEU A 11 -11.62 -6.42 -0.04
CA LEU A 11 -11.27 -6.20 1.36
C LEU A 11 -10.03 -5.33 1.44
N THR A 12 -10.19 -4.07 1.05
CA THR A 12 -9.10 -3.10 1.07
C THR A 12 -9.35 -2.11 2.19
N THR A 13 -8.35 -1.91 3.03
CA THR A 13 -8.42 -0.97 4.14
C THR A 13 -7.18 -0.09 4.19
N VAL A 14 -7.31 1.07 4.82
CA VAL A 14 -6.19 1.95 5.09
C VAL A 14 -5.68 1.65 6.49
N GLN A 15 -4.40 1.32 6.60
CA GLN A 15 -3.75 1.03 7.86
C GLN A 15 -2.75 2.11 8.19
N ASP A 16 -2.58 2.37 9.47
CA ASP A 16 -1.72 3.43 9.95
C ASP A 16 -0.92 2.90 11.12
N ALA A 17 0.35 2.65 10.86
CA ALA A 17 1.24 2.13 11.89
C ALA A 17 1.73 3.26 12.78
N GLY A 18 1.56 3.12 14.08
CA GLY A 18 2.20 4.00 15.03
C GLY A 18 1.43 5.22 15.44
N ARG A 19 0.19 5.35 15.06
CA ARG A 19 -0.65 6.41 15.58
C ARG A 19 -1.18 6.02 16.95
N THR A 20 -0.63 6.62 17.95
CA THR A 20 -1.00 6.28 19.32
C THR A 20 -2.45 6.58 19.63
N GLY A 21 -3.03 7.59 19.00
CA GLY A 21 -4.42 7.91 19.21
C GLY A 21 -5.37 6.79 18.82
N TYR A 22 -5.01 6.01 17.84
CA TYR A 22 -5.84 4.87 17.45
C TYR A 22 -5.79 3.76 18.47
N ALA A 23 -4.64 3.50 19.03
CA ALA A 23 -4.51 2.51 20.10
C ALA A 23 -5.39 2.90 21.29
N ALA A 24 -5.40 4.17 21.64
CA ALA A 24 -6.20 4.66 22.75
C ALA A 24 -7.70 4.51 22.52
N ARG A 25 -8.12 4.40 21.29
CA ARG A 25 -9.54 4.21 20.95
C ARG A 25 -9.95 2.75 20.87
N GLY A 26 -9.08 1.84 21.26
CA GLY A 26 -9.38 0.43 21.19
C GLY A 26 -9.14 -0.21 19.84
N PHE A 27 -8.66 0.54 18.87
CA PHE A 27 -8.19 -0.05 17.64
C PHE A 27 -6.90 -0.79 17.89
N ARG A 28 -6.66 -1.82 17.13
CA ARG A 28 -5.39 -2.46 17.21
C ARG A 28 -4.31 -1.47 16.87
N THR A 29 -3.23 -1.54 17.57
CA THR A 29 -2.11 -0.63 17.41
C THR A 29 -1.65 -0.56 15.98
N CYS A 30 -1.61 -1.67 15.33
CA CYS A 30 -1.55 -1.68 13.88
C CYS A 30 -2.70 -2.58 13.48
N GLY A 31 -3.67 -2.03 12.80
CA GLY A 31 -4.76 -2.84 12.30
C GLY A 31 -4.31 -3.86 11.28
N ALA A 32 -3.09 -3.70 10.76
CA ALA A 32 -2.55 -4.58 9.75
C ALA A 32 -2.34 -5.99 10.29
N ALA A 33 -2.76 -6.98 9.52
CA ALA A 33 -2.56 -8.38 9.89
C ALA A 33 -1.09 -8.77 9.83
N ASP A 34 -0.29 -8.10 9.01
CA ASP A 34 1.13 -8.33 8.89
C ASP A 34 1.87 -7.00 9.06
N GLY A 35 2.16 -6.67 10.31
CA GLY A 35 2.85 -5.41 10.61
C GLY A 35 4.25 -5.33 10.03
N TYR A 36 4.92 -6.46 9.87
CA TYR A 36 6.24 -6.48 9.26
C TYR A 36 6.17 -6.09 7.78
N ALA A 37 5.25 -6.68 7.02
CA ALA A 37 5.10 -6.36 5.62
C ALA A 37 4.68 -4.91 5.42
N MET A 38 3.81 -4.39 6.28
CA MET A 38 3.38 -3.01 6.22
C MET A 38 4.57 -2.06 6.44
N ARG A 39 5.37 -2.31 7.46
CA ARG A 39 6.55 -1.48 7.73
C ARG A 39 7.57 -1.56 6.60
N THR A 40 7.72 -2.76 6.03
CA THR A 40 8.64 -2.95 4.90
C THR A 40 8.20 -2.13 3.70
N ALA A 41 6.91 -2.13 3.37
CA ALA A 41 6.38 -1.33 2.28
C ALA A 41 6.66 0.16 2.52
N ASN A 42 6.40 0.65 3.72
CA ASN A 42 6.65 2.04 4.06
C ASN A 42 8.12 2.42 3.94
N LEU A 43 9.01 1.57 4.45
CA LEU A 43 10.44 1.82 4.36
C LEU A 43 10.92 1.88 2.92
N LEU A 44 10.46 0.96 2.09
CA LEU A 44 10.85 0.91 0.68
C LEU A 44 10.32 2.12 -0.08
N ALA A 45 9.14 2.60 0.26
CA ALA A 45 8.59 3.79 -0.37
C ALA A 45 9.31 5.07 0.09
N GLY A 46 10.06 5.00 1.18
CA GLY A 46 10.80 6.14 1.71
C GLY A 46 10.11 6.87 2.85
N ASN A 47 9.03 6.34 3.38
CA ASN A 47 8.31 6.97 4.48
C ASN A 47 9.03 6.68 5.81
N PRO A 48 9.17 7.68 6.68
CA PRO A 48 9.71 7.44 8.02
C PRO A 48 8.75 6.57 8.82
N GLN A 49 9.29 5.59 9.53
CA GLN A 49 8.46 4.70 10.34
C GLN A 49 7.66 5.44 11.40
N ALA A 50 8.28 6.45 12.00
CA ALA A 50 7.65 7.18 13.09
C ALA A 50 6.57 8.16 12.62
N ALA A 51 6.43 8.36 11.33
CA ALA A 51 5.49 9.35 10.82
C ALA A 51 4.05 8.87 10.79
N GLY A 52 3.80 7.58 11.02
CA GLY A 52 2.45 7.05 10.96
C GLY A 52 1.84 7.12 9.58
N ALA A 53 2.65 6.97 8.55
CA ALA A 53 2.17 7.04 7.18
C ALA A 53 1.19 5.91 6.89
N ALA A 54 0.12 6.23 6.18
CA ALA A 54 -0.92 5.27 5.87
C ALA A 54 -0.50 4.36 4.74
N VAL A 55 -0.94 3.11 4.82
CA VAL A 55 -0.67 2.06 3.85
C VAL A 55 -1.98 1.38 3.52
N LEU A 56 -2.18 1.06 2.25
CA LEU A 56 -3.34 0.24 1.87
C LEU A 56 -3.06 -1.22 2.13
N GLU A 57 -3.95 -1.87 2.86
CA GLU A 57 -3.93 -3.31 3.07
C GLU A 57 -5.00 -3.95 2.21
N MET A 58 -4.59 -4.89 1.36
CA MET A 58 -5.47 -5.59 0.44
C MET A 58 -5.49 -7.06 0.82
N THR A 59 -6.68 -7.64 0.97
CA THR A 59 -6.83 -9.05 1.33
C THR A 59 -7.28 -9.84 0.11
N LEU A 60 -6.50 -10.86 -0.26
CA LEU A 60 -6.74 -11.78 -1.36
C LEU A 60 -6.66 -11.16 -2.74
N GLN A 61 -7.09 -9.94 -2.91
CA GLN A 61 -7.10 -9.26 -4.20
C GLN A 61 -6.90 -7.77 -4.02
N GLY A 62 -6.09 -7.17 -4.87
CA GLY A 62 -5.90 -5.74 -4.90
C GLY A 62 -6.95 -5.05 -5.76
N GLY A 63 -6.69 -3.81 -6.09
CA GLY A 63 -7.61 -2.98 -6.87
C GLY A 63 -6.87 -2.16 -7.91
N LYS A 64 -7.51 -1.09 -8.37
CA LYS A 64 -6.92 -0.14 -9.31
C LYS A 64 -6.85 1.23 -8.67
N TYR A 65 -5.71 1.85 -8.79
CA TYR A 65 -5.43 3.13 -8.16
C TYR A 65 -4.72 4.03 -9.16
N GLN A 66 -5.07 5.30 -9.16
CA GLN A 66 -4.44 6.29 -10.04
C GLN A 66 -3.66 7.29 -9.22
N PHE A 67 -2.43 7.56 -9.63
CA PHE A 67 -1.60 8.57 -9.00
C PHE A 67 -1.96 9.93 -9.60
N ASP A 68 -2.23 10.92 -8.75
CA ASP A 68 -2.53 12.27 -9.22
C ASP A 68 -1.30 13.18 -9.23
N GLY A 69 -0.16 12.64 -8.86
CA GLY A 69 1.12 13.33 -8.92
C GLY A 69 2.25 12.35 -8.93
N GLY A 70 3.45 12.82 -9.16
CA GLY A 70 4.63 11.97 -9.09
C GLY A 70 4.80 11.40 -7.69
N ALA A 71 5.14 10.13 -7.58
CA ALA A 71 5.25 9.45 -6.30
C ALA A 71 6.23 8.29 -6.36
N VAL A 72 6.75 7.92 -5.19
CA VAL A 72 7.45 6.66 -5.00
C VAL A 72 6.50 5.74 -4.26
N PHE A 73 6.41 4.51 -4.72
CA PHE A 73 5.56 3.53 -4.04
C PHE A 73 6.27 2.19 -3.94
N ALA A 74 5.77 1.34 -3.05
CA ALA A 74 6.31 0.00 -2.88
C ALA A 74 5.20 -0.97 -2.48
N LEU A 75 5.37 -2.21 -2.90
CA LEU A 75 4.46 -3.31 -2.60
C LEU A 75 5.18 -4.33 -1.76
N ALA A 76 4.51 -4.86 -0.75
CA ALA A 76 5.04 -5.92 0.11
C ALA A 76 3.92 -6.84 0.55
N GLY A 77 4.29 -7.97 1.16
CA GLY A 77 3.32 -8.95 1.65
C GLY A 77 3.01 -10.03 0.63
N ALA A 78 1.74 -10.33 0.44
CA ALA A 78 1.29 -11.38 -0.46
C ALA A 78 1.80 -11.16 -1.89
N ASP A 79 1.98 -12.26 -2.60
CA ASP A 79 2.37 -12.21 -4.02
C ASP A 79 1.15 -11.89 -4.85
N MET A 80 0.94 -10.59 -5.08
CA MET A 80 -0.12 -10.07 -5.93
C MET A 80 0.50 -9.48 -7.19
N PRO A 81 0.16 -10.00 -8.38
CA PRO A 81 0.71 -9.41 -9.59
C PRO A 81 0.25 -7.97 -9.74
N ALA A 82 1.16 -7.09 -10.07
CA ALA A 82 0.87 -5.67 -10.19
C ALA A 82 1.41 -5.13 -11.50
N ALA A 83 0.72 -4.17 -12.08
CA ALA A 83 1.15 -3.53 -13.31
C ALA A 83 0.86 -2.02 -13.22
N LEU A 84 1.81 -1.23 -13.68
CA LEU A 84 1.67 0.22 -13.78
C LEU A 84 1.49 0.56 -15.25
N ASP A 85 0.30 1.08 -15.59
CA ASP A 85 -0.11 1.32 -16.99
C ASP A 85 0.12 0.09 -17.87
N GLY A 86 -0.22 -1.09 -17.36
CA GLY A 86 -0.10 -2.34 -18.08
C GLY A 86 1.28 -2.97 -18.07
N ARG A 87 2.28 -2.33 -17.47
CA ARG A 87 3.63 -2.89 -17.38
C ARG A 87 3.82 -3.57 -16.03
N PRO A 88 4.17 -4.85 -15.99
CA PRO A 88 4.40 -5.52 -14.72
C PRO A 88 5.48 -4.84 -13.89
N VAL A 89 5.24 -4.72 -12.60
CA VAL A 89 6.20 -4.14 -11.66
C VAL A 89 6.47 -5.13 -10.53
N PRO A 90 7.71 -5.15 -10.00
CA PRO A 90 8.05 -6.07 -8.91
C PRO A 90 7.57 -5.56 -7.56
N ALA A 91 7.39 -6.49 -6.63
CA ALA A 91 7.23 -6.17 -5.22
C ALA A 91 8.59 -5.96 -4.55
N TYR A 92 8.57 -5.43 -3.35
CA TYR A 92 9.76 -5.20 -2.51
C TYR A 92 10.83 -4.33 -3.19
N THR A 93 10.37 -3.39 -4.01
CA THR A 93 11.26 -2.48 -4.75
C THR A 93 10.62 -1.11 -4.76
N PRO A 94 11.37 -0.05 -4.45
CA PRO A 94 10.83 1.30 -4.63
C PRO A 94 10.63 1.59 -6.12
N LEU A 95 9.45 2.11 -6.45
CA LEU A 95 9.04 2.32 -7.82
C LEU A 95 8.57 3.77 -7.98
N LEU A 96 8.80 4.33 -9.16
CA LEU A 96 8.35 5.67 -9.48
C LEU A 96 7.07 5.64 -10.30
N ALA A 97 6.11 6.46 -9.92
CA ALA A 97 4.91 6.69 -10.71
C ALA A 97 4.83 8.16 -11.10
N ARG A 98 4.19 8.42 -12.23
CA ARG A 98 3.92 9.77 -12.72
C ARG A 98 2.44 10.08 -12.57
N ALA A 99 2.11 11.37 -12.57
CA ALA A 99 0.74 11.80 -12.53
C ALA A 99 -0.07 11.13 -13.65
N GLY A 100 -1.23 10.60 -13.29
CA GLY A 100 -2.14 9.96 -14.23
C GLY A 100 -1.92 8.48 -14.42
N GLN A 101 -0.80 7.93 -13.97
CA GLN A 101 -0.56 6.49 -14.14
C GLN A 101 -1.46 5.66 -13.24
N VAL A 102 -1.87 4.52 -13.73
CA VAL A 102 -2.79 3.60 -13.03
C VAL A 102 -2.04 2.35 -12.62
N LEU A 103 -2.11 2.05 -11.33
CA LEU A 103 -1.56 0.82 -10.77
C LEU A 103 -2.70 -0.17 -10.59
N ALA A 104 -2.59 -1.31 -11.26
CA ALA A 104 -3.56 -2.39 -11.13
C ALA A 104 -2.90 -3.55 -10.38
N ILE A 105 -3.57 -4.03 -9.34
CA ILE A 105 -3.06 -5.10 -8.49
C ILE A 105 -4.06 -6.24 -8.52
N GLY A 106 -3.59 -7.41 -8.91
CA GLY A 106 -4.45 -8.57 -9.10
C GLY A 106 -4.63 -9.42 -7.86
N ALA A 107 -5.12 -10.63 -8.08
CA ALA A 107 -5.37 -11.59 -7.00
C ALA A 107 -4.07 -12.17 -6.46
N ALA A 108 -4.06 -12.48 -5.18
CA ALA A 108 -2.89 -13.08 -4.54
C ALA A 108 -2.67 -14.49 -5.09
N ARG A 109 -1.45 -14.76 -5.52
CA ARG A 109 -1.04 -16.10 -5.93
C ARG A 109 -0.52 -16.91 -4.75
N SER A 110 0.00 -16.22 -3.75
CA SER A 110 0.37 -16.80 -2.47
C SER A 110 0.33 -15.72 -1.42
N GLY A 111 0.11 -16.13 -0.16
CA GLY A 111 -0.10 -15.17 0.90
C GLY A 111 -1.53 -14.66 0.91
N LEU A 112 -1.87 -13.89 1.93
CA LEU A 112 -3.24 -13.43 2.14
C LEU A 112 -3.37 -11.93 1.94
N ARG A 113 -2.47 -11.14 2.52
CA ARG A 113 -2.57 -9.69 2.53
C ARG A 113 -1.37 -9.03 1.90
N GLY A 114 -1.64 -8.13 0.97
CA GLY A 114 -0.63 -7.29 0.34
C GLY A 114 -0.74 -5.86 0.84
N TYR A 115 0.34 -5.13 0.71
CA TYR A 115 0.44 -3.75 1.21
C TYR A 115 1.01 -2.85 0.14
N LEU A 116 0.37 -1.69 -0.03
CA LEU A 116 0.84 -0.63 -0.91
C LEU A 116 1.14 0.60 -0.08
N ALA A 117 2.39 1.03 -0.09
CA ALA A 117 2.81 2.27 0.55
C ALA A 117 3.19 3.29 -0.51
N VAL A 118 2.89 4.55 -0.25
CA VAL A 118 3.19 5.65 -1.16
C VAL A 118 3.98 6.71 -0.39
N PHE A 119 5.06 7.19 -0.98
CA PHE A 119 5.87 8.23 -0.36
C PHE A 119 5.10 9.53 -0.30
N GLY A 120 5.15 10.12 0.87
CA GLY A 120 4.35 11.29 1.16
C GLY A 120 3.03 10.95 1.83
N GLY A 121 2.63 9.69 1.80
CA GLY A 121 1.48 9.21 2.53
C GLY A 121 0.14 9.78 2.06
N GLY A 122 0.16 10.41 0.95
CA GLY A 122 -1.05 11.04 0.45
C GLY A 122 -1.32 12.36 1.13
#